data_4376e3d7d857873ea0fad199aae3307e
#
_entry.id   4376e3d7d857873ea0fad199aae3307e
#
_cell.length_a   1.000
_cell.length_b   1.000
_cell.length_c   1.000
_cell.angle_alpha   90.00
_cell.angle_beta   90.00
_cell.angle_gamma   90.00
#
_symmetry.space_group_name_H-M   'P 1'
#
loop_
_entity.id
_entity.type
_entity.pdbx_description
1 polymer ?
#
loop_
_entity_poly.entity_id
_entity_poly.type
_entity_poly.pdbx_seq_one_letter_code
_entity_poly.pdbx_strand_id
1 'polypeptide(L)'
;GAPSMSSVAALRTGAGLVTAAVAQSILPTVAAVTPELMTVALFEGDKGEISSRNLEPDLLDPVLEKKSVIAIGPGLGQEEEAIEFFLGLLERTKVPMVIDADALNALAANPGHLNGRGRLLVLTPHPGEMARLAGMTIPEVEADREGIARDFATRHAVTLVLKGWRTIIAHPDGHIAINTTGNPGMAKGGSGDILTGIVAAMIGQHRQQPAEAVEAAVYLHGLAADFAVRWQDQHTLLAMDTVSHLYEAFRFGAEDPGGYVWLQGIAGMLKELE
;
A
#
# COMPACT_ATOMS: atom_id res chain seq x y z
N GLY A 1 4.31 10.80 -10.01
CA GLY A 1 3.29 9.79 -10.41
C GLY A 1 2.79 8.95 -9.25
N ALA A 2 3.61 8.66 -8.24
CA ALA A 2 3.27 7.75 -7.14
C ALA A 2 1.99 8.15 -6.37
N PRO A 3 1.81 9.41 -5.91
CA PRO A 3 0.56 9.82 -5.26
C PRO A 3 -0.67 9.65 -6.15
N SER A 4 -0.53 9.90 -7.45
CA SER A 4 -1.61 9.71 -8.42
C SER A 4 -2.00 8.25 -8.56
N MET A 5 -1.02 7.35 -8.68
CA MET A 5 -1.25 5.90 -8.80
C MET A 5 -1.94 5.35 -7.55
N SER A 6 -1.45 5.69 -6.36
CA SER A 6 -2.06 5.28 -5.08
C SER A 6 -3.49 5.80 -4.95
N SER A 7 -3.73 7.06 -5.32
CA SER A 7 -5.05 7.69 -5.24
C SER A 7 -6.07 7.06 -6.20
N VAL A 8 -5.68 6.85 -7.45
CA VAL A 8 -6.57 6.20 -8.45
C VAL A 8 -6.84 4.76 -8.05
N ALA A 9 -5.84 4.03 -7.55
CA ALA A 9 -6.02 2.68 -7.05
C ALA A 9 -7.02 2.63 -5.89
N ALA A 10 -6.94 3.58 -4.95
CA ALA A 10 -7.88 3.68 -3.84
C ALA A 10 -9.33 3.96 -4.32
N LEU A 11 -9.52 4.89 -5.27
CA LEU A 11 -10.82 5.16 -5.88
C LEU A 11 -11.39 3.93 -6.58
N ARG A 12 -10.58 3.25 -7.39
CA ARG A 12 -10.98 2.04 -8.12
C ARG A 12 -11.23 0.83 -7.22
N THR A 13 -10.71 0.86 -5.99
CA THR A 13 -10.97 -0.16 -4.95
C THR A 13 -12.25 0.13 -4.15
N GLY A 14 -12.93 1.26 -4.41
CA GLY A 14 -14.23 1.57 -3.80
C GLY A 14 -14.15 2.55 -2.63
N ALA A 15 -13.03 3.26 -2.42
CA ALA A 15 -13.00 4.38 -1.49
C ALA A 15 -13.98 5.47 -1.94
N GLY A 16 -14.92 5.85 -1.08
CA GLY A 16 -15.94 6.84 -1.42
C GLY A 16 -15.37 8.24 -1.66
N LEU A 17 -14.35 8.62 -0.88
CA LEU A 17 -13.64 9.90 -1.01
C LEU A 17 -12.14 9.67 -0.83
N VAL A 18 -11.34 10.17 -1.77
CA VAL A 18 -9.88 10.15 -1.70
C VAL A 18 -9.36 11.58 -1.80
N THR A 19 -8.45 11.95 -0.92
CA THR A 19 -7.78 13.25 -0.93
C THR A 19 -6.28 13.03 -1.07
N ALA A 20 -5.69 13.50 -2.16
CA ALA A 20 -4.24 13.58 -2.31
C ALA A 20 -3.74 14.89 -1.69
N ALA A 21 -3.06 14.79 -0.55
CA ALA A 21 -2.33 15.89 0.05
C ALA A 21 -0.90 15.88 -0.49
N VAL A 22 -0.54 16.85 -1.30
CA VAL A 22 0.71 16.87 -2.07
C VAL A 22 1.35 18.25 -2.04
N ALA A 23 2.64 18.29 -2.32
CA ALA A 23 3.37 19.53 -2.48
C ALA A 23 2.67 20.47 -3.48
N GLN A 24 2.61 21.76 -3.17
CA GLN A 24 1.82 22.74 -3.92
C GLN A 24 2.20 22.79 -5.40
N SER A 25 3.47 22.67 -5.73
CA SER A 25 3.97 22.75 -7.10
C SER A 25 3.45 21.62 -8.01
N ILE A 26 3.22 20.43 -7.47
CA ILE A 26 2.75 19.26 -8.23
C ILE A 26 1.23 19.08 -8.18
N LEU A 27 0.52 19.84 -7.36
CA LEU A 27 -0.93 19.72 -7.20
C LEU A 27 -1.70 19.76 -8.52
N PRO A 28 -1.44 20.72 -9.47
CA PRO A 28 -2.15 20.73 -10.75
C PRO A 28 -1.96 19.45 -11.56
N THR A 29 -0.76 18.86 -11.51
CA THR A 29 -0.45 17.59 -12.20
C THR A 29 -1.22 16.43 -11.60
N VAL A 30 -1.32 16.38 -10.27
CA VAL A 30 -2.04 15.30 -9.56
C VAL A 30 -3.56 15.46 -9.73
N ALA A 31 -4.07 16.69 -9.65
CA ALA A 31 -5.50 16.99 -9.85
C ALA A 31 -6.00 16.65 -11.27
N ALA A 32 -5.12 16.71 -12.27
CA ALA A 32 -5.48 16.41 -13.66
C ALA A 32 -5.63 14.91 -13.96
N VAL A 33 -5.28 14.01 -13.02
CA VAL A 33 -5.29 12.56 -13.28
C VAL A 33 -6.71 12.00 -13.37
N THR A 34 -7.60 12.43 -12.50
CA THR A 34 -9.03 12.09 -12.54
C THR A 34 -9.87 13.13 -11.80
N PRO A 35 -11.03 13.52 -12.33
CA PRO A 35 -11.87 14.55 -11.72
C PRO A 35 -12.48 14.13 -10.36
N GLU A 36 -12.52 12.83 -10.07
CA GLU A 36 -13.03 12.31 -8.79
C GLU A 36 -12.04 12.50 -7.62
N LEU A 37 -10.79 12.83 -7.90
CA LEU A 37 -9.75 12.99 -6.89
C LEU A 37 -9.79 14.39 -6.28
N MET A 38 -10.00 14.45 -4.96
CA MET A 38 -9.79 15.69 -4.22
C MET A 38 -8.30 15.91 -3.96
N THR A 39 -7.89 17.17 -3.96
CA THR A 39 -6.49 17.53 -3.71
C THR A 39 -6.39 18.61 -2.63
N VAL A 40 -5.31 18.54 -1.84
CA VAL A 40 -4.93 19.56 -0.86
C VAL A 40 -3.47 19.92 -1.06
N ALA A 41 -3.19 21.21 -1.15
CA ALA A 41 -1.82 21.73 -1.24
C ALA A 41 -1.16 21.69 0.15
N LEU A 42 0.03 21.10 0.21
CA LEU A 42 0.92 21.19 1.37
C LEU A 42 2.05 22.19 1.06
N PHE A 43 2.50 22.89 2.09
CA PHE A 43 3.67 23.75 1.99
C PHE A 43 4.91 22.96 1.66
N GLU A 44 5.76 23.55 0.83
CA GLU A 44 7.03 22.99 0.39
C GLU A 44 8.19 23.64 1.15
N GLY A 45 9.25 22.87 1.33
CA GLY A 45 10.56 23.37 1.69
C GLY A 45 11.34 23.86 0.46
N ASP A 46 12.57 24.29 0.68
CA ASP A 46 13.41 24.94 -0.34
C ASP A 46 13.76 24.04 -1.53
N LYS A 47 13.68 22.72 -1.38
CA LYS A 47 13.98 21.72 -2.43
C LYS A 47 12.71 21.13 -3.08
N GLY A 48 11.53 21.66 -2.75
CA GLY A 48 10.25 21.19 -3.25
C GLY A 48 9.70 19.95 -2.52
N GLU A 49 10.30 19.54 -1.41
CA GLU A 49 9.81 18.52 -0.48
C GLU A 49 8.64 19.05 0.36
N ILE A 50 7.90 18.14 0.99
CA ILE A 50 6.86 18.53 1.94
C ILE A 50 7.52 19.10 3.20
N SER A 51 7.20 20.36 3.54
CA SER A 51 7.75 21.03 4.72
C SER A 51 7.13 20.51 6.01
N SER A 52 7.94 20.39 7.06
CA SER A 52 7.51 20.06 8.44
C SER A 52 6.59 21.13 9.05
N ARG A 53 6.53 22.34 8.49
CA ARG A 53 5.54 23.38 8.81
C ARG A 53 4.10 22.86 8.71
N ASN A 54 3.81 21.94 7.80
CA ASN A 54 2.47 21.34 7.68
C ASN A 54 2.03 20.57 8.95
N LEU A 55 2.90 20.39 9.92
CA LEU A 55 2.54 19.84 11.24
C LEU A 55 1.87 20.87 12.16
N GLU A 56 1.86 22.16 11.82
CA GLU A 56 1.12 23.16 12.60
C GLU A 56 -0.37 22.76 12.69
N PRO A 57 -1.01 22.83 13.87
CA PRO A 57 -2.38 22.33 14.04
C PRO A 57 -3.38 22.97 13.05
N ASP A 58 -3.28 24.27 12.82
CA ASP A 58 -4.17 24.98 11.91
C ASP A 58 -4.06 24.53 10.44
N LEU A 59 -2.94 23.90 10.08
CA LEU A 59 -2.68 23.34 8.75
C LEU A 59 -3.00 21.85 8.67
N LEU A 60 -2.62 21.08 9.69
CA LEU A 60 -2.75 19.63 9.68
C LEU A 60 -4.17 19.15 10.02
N ASP A 61 -4.79 19.73 11.04
CA ASP A 61 -6.08 19.26 11.56
C ASP A 61 -7.18 19.25 10.50
N PRO A 62 -7.33 20.29 9.64
CA PRO A 62 -8.30 20.26 8.54
C PRO A 62 -8.05 19.16 7.52
N VAL A 63 -6.77 18.81 7.28
CA VAL A 63 -6.39 17.72 6.35
C VAL A 63 -6.78 16.38 6.93
N LEU A 64 -6.63 16.18 8.24
CA LEU A 64 -6.93 14.93 8.94
C LEU A 64 -8.41 14.77 9.30
N GLU A 65 -9.19 15.85 9.31
CA GLU A 65 -10.60 15.81 9.71
C GLU A 65 -11.37 14.76 8.92
N LYS A 66 -12.08 13.87 9.65
CA LYS A 66 -12.91 12.78 9.10
C LYS A 66 -12.16 11.79 8.20
N LYS A 67 -10.84 11.74 8.22
CA LYS A 67 -10.09 10.72 7.49
C LYS A 67 -10.18 9.37 8.21
N SER A 68 -10.41 8.34 7.42
CA SER A 68 -10.56 6.97 7.90
C SER A 68 -9.24 6.21 7.93
N VAL A 69 -8.39 6.50 6.95
CA VAL A 69 -7.08 5.88 6.74
C VAL A 69 -6.17 6.92 6.09
N ILE A 70 -4.90 6.87 6.42
CA ILE A 70 -3.83 7.63 5.77
C ILE A 70 -2.93 6.64 5.03
N ALA A 71 -2.62 6.92 3.77
CA ALA A 71 -1.57 6.26 3.02
C ALA A 71 -0.42 7.26 2.83
N ILE A 72 0.81 6.86 3.16
CA ILE A 72 1.98 7.76 3.12
C ILE A 72 3.24 7.01 2.70
N GLY A 73 4.09 7.73 1.99
CA GLY A 73 5.42 7.27 1.60
C GLY A 73 5.67 7.26 0.10
N PRO A 74 4.73 6.80 -0.75
CA PRO A 74 4.93 6.87 -2.20
C PRO A 74 5.23 8.29 -2.69
N GLY A 75 6.49 8.54 -3.09
CA GLY A 75 6.94 9.84 -3.58
C GLY A 75 7.08 10.94 -2.51
N LEU A 76 7.21 10.58 -1.24
CA LEU A 76 7.40 11.53 -0.13
C LEU A 76 8.77 12.24 -0.22
N GLY A 77 9.80 11.53 -0.68
CA GLY A 77 11.18 11.99 -0.68
C GLY A 77 11.94 11.62 0.60
N GLN A 78 13.23 11.90 0.60
CA GLN A 78 14.16 11.59 1.70
C GLN A 78 14.80 12.86 2.30
N GLU A 79 14.28 14.03 1.97
CA GLU A 79 14.74 15.28 2.53
C GLU A 79 14.35 15.39 4.01
N GLU A 80 15.14 16.11 4.78
CA GLU A 80 15.00 16.21 6.24
C GLU A 80 13.60 16.67 6.67
N GLU A 81 13.07 17.73 6.03
CA GLU A 81 11.73 18.24 6.35
C GLU A 81 10.61 17.23 6.04
N ALA A 82 10.73 16.45 4.95
CA ALA A 82 9.77 15.42 4.60
C ALA A 82 9.78 14.28 5.62
N ILE A 83 10.97 13.90 6.12
CA ILE A 83 11.13 12.90 7.18
C ILE A 83 10.52 13.43 8.49
N GLU A 84 10.84 14.68 8.88
CA GLU A 84 10.25 15.34 10.06
C GLU A 84 8.73 15.40 9.97
N PHE A 85 8.19 15.79 8.82
CA PHE A 85 6.75 15.81 8.57
C PHE A 85 6.13 14.43 8.80
N PHE A 86 6.71 13.39 8.21
CA PHE A 86 6.19 12.02 8.38
C PHE A 86 6.24 11.54 9.84
N LEU A 87 7.37 11.71 10.52
CA LEU A 87 7.52 11.28 11.90
C LEU A 87 6.59 12.05 12.84
N GLY A 88 6.47 13.37 12.65
CA GLY A 88 5.54 14.19 13.40
C GLY A 88 4.07 13.84 13.14
N LEU A 89 3.68 13.53 11.91
CA LEU A 89 2.36 13.02 11.56
C LEU A 89 2.10 11.67 12.26
N LEU A 90 3.08 10.78 12.23
CA LEU A 90 3.01 9.47 12.88
C LEU A 90 2.77 9.59 14.39
N GLU A 91 3.30 10.57 15.07
CA GLU A 91 3.10 10.79 16.51
C GLU A 91 1.74 11.43 16.84
N ARG A 92 1.30 12.38 16.01
CA ARG A 92 0.12 13.21 16.30
C ARG A 92 -1.21 12.52 16.04
N THR A 93 -1.28 11.61 15.07
CA THR A 93 -2.55 10.98 14.71
C THR A 93 -2.64 9.53 15.17
N LYS A 94 -3.87 9.08 15.47
CA LYS A 94 -4.21 7.67 15.71
C LYS A 94 -5.01 7.07 14.55
N VAL A 95 -5.20 7.81 13.48
CA VAL A 95 -5.83 7.30 12.25
C VAL A 95 -5.02 6.11 11.73
N PRO A 96 -5.66 5.00 11.33
CA PRO A 96 -5.00 3.88 10.67
C PRO A 96 -4.08 4.35 9.52
N MET A 97 -2.89 3.78 9.41
CA MET A 97 -1.91 4.25 8.44
C MET A 97 -1.29 3.11 7.64
N VAL A 98 -1.22 3.30 6.32
CA VAL A 98 -0.46 2.44 5.41
C VAL A 98 0.83 3.19 5.06
N ILE A 99 1.96 2.56 5.36
CA ILE A 99 3.31 3.14 5.25
C ILE A 99 4.10 2.34 4.22
N ASP A 100 4.58 3.02 3.17
CA ASP A 100 5.32 2.38 2.07
C ASP A 100 6.53 3.25 1.66
N ALA A 101 7.41 2.70 0.85
CA ALA A 101 8.45 3.40 0.12
C ALA A 101 9.31 4.35 1.01
N ASP A 102 9.30 5.65 0.71
CA ASP A 102 10.15 6.64 1.40
C ASP A 102 9.86 6.73 2.90
N ALA A 103 8.62 6.55 3.33
CA ALA A 103 8.26 6.55 4.73
C ALA A 103 8.80 5.30 5.47
N LEU A 104 8.93 4.15 4.80
CA LEU A 104 9.61 2.98 5.37
C LEU A 104 11.10 3.23 5.55
N ASN A 105 11.74 3.94 4.60
CA ASN A 105 13.14 4.33 4.75
C ASN A 105 13.34 5.30 5.92
N ALA A 106 12.42 6.24 6.11
CA ALA A 106 12.44 7.14 7.25
C ALA A 106 12.31 6.39 8.59
N LEU A 107 11.42 5.36 8.66
CA LEU A 107 11.31 4.50 9.85
C LEU A 107 12.57 3.66 10.08
N ALA A 108 13.19 3.15 9.04
CA ALA A 108 14.43 2.37 9.16
C ALA A 108 15.56 3.21 9.77
N ALA A 109 15.64 4.50 9.42
CA ALA A 109 16.58 5.45 10.00
C ALA A 109 16.20 5.91 11.43
N ASN A 110 14.91 5.79 11.80
CA ASN A 110 14.35 6.27 13.07
C ASN A 110 13.52 5.18 13.77
N PRO A 111 14.10 4.03 14.13
CA PRO A 111 13.35 2.84 14.60
C PRO A 111 12.59 3.07 15.91
N GLY A 112 12.95 4.07 16.70
CA GLY A 112 12.25 4.44 17.93
C GLY A 112 10.80 4.92 17.72
N HIS A 113 10.44 5.36 16.53
CA HIS A 113 9.09 5.80 16.19
C HIS A 113 8.16 4.65 15.75
N LEU A 114 8.71 3.45 15.49
CA LEU A 114 7.92 2.31 15.01
C LEU A 114 7.23 1.58 16.18
N ASN A 115 5.97 1.91 16.39
CA ASN A 115 5.12 1.26 17.38
C ASN A 115 3.66 1.30 16.95
N GLY A 116 3.09 0.13 16.63
CA GLY A 116 1.68 -0.03 16.23
C GLY A 116 0.70 -0.18 17.40
N ARG A 117 1.16 -0.17 18.65
CA ARG A 117 0.26 -0.33 19.81
C ARG A 117 -0.74 0.82 19.90
N GLY A 118 -2.03 0.46 19.95
CA GLY A 118 -3.12 1.41 20.07
C GLY A 118 -3.59 2.04 18.75
N ARG A 119 -3.08 1.61 17.60
CA ARG A 119 -3.56 1.95 16.26
C ARG A 119 -3.16 0.90 15.23
N LEU A 120 -3.85 0.88 14.10
CA LEU A 120 -3.46 0.04 12.97
C LEU A 120 -2.33 0.72 12.17
N LEU A 121 -1.18 0.08 12.11
CA LEU A 121 -0.11 0.41 11.16
C LEU A 121 0.09 -0.78 10.22
N VAL A 122 0.03 -0.52 8.92
CA VAL A 122 0.35 -1.49 7.88
C VAL A 122 1.58 -1.03 7.14
N LEU A 123 2.62 -1.84 7.14
CA LEU A 123 3.88 -1.59 6.45
C LEU A 123 3.96 -2.51 5.23
N THR A 124 4.36 -1.97 4.07
CA THR A 124 4.39 -2.73 2.81
C THR A 124 5.80 -2.83 2.20
N PRO A 125 6.82 -3.30 2.95
CA PRO A 125 8.18 -3.32 2.44
C PRO A 125 8.39 -4.37 1.33
N HIS A 126 9.19 -4.03 0.32
CA HIS A 126 9.88 -5.02 -0.50
C HIS A 126 11.14 -5.55 0.25
N PRO A 127 11.81 -6.64 -0.19
CA PRO A 127 12.92 -7.23 0.55
C PRO A 127 14.05 -6.25 0.91
N GLY A 128 14.33 -5.28 0.04
CA GLY A 128 15.38 -4.27 0.32
C GLY A 128 14.96 -3.26 1.39
N GLU A 129 13.68 -2.87 1.45
CA GLU A 129 13.12 -2.03 2.53
C GLU A 129 13.06 -2.80 3.84
N MET A 130 12.65 -4.08 3.78
CA MET A 130 12.63 -4.96 4.93
C MET A 130 14.01 -5.15 5.54
N ALA A 131 15.03 -5.35 4.71
CA ALA A 131 16.41 -5.46 5.15
C ALA A 131 16.87 -4.22 5.94
N ARG A 132 16.54 -3.03 5.46
CA ARG A 132 16.83 -1.77 6.18
C ARG A 132 16.07 -1.66 7.50
N LEU A 133 14.76 -1.98 7.50
CA LEU A 133 13.92 -1.94 8.70
C LEU A 133 14.39 -2.91 9.79
N ALA A 134 14.83 -4.10 9.39
CA ALA A 134 15.27 -5.15 10.30
C ALA A 134 16.78 -5.06 10.67
N GLY A 135 17.55 -4.18 10.02
CA GLY A 135 19.01 -4.11 10.19
C GLY A 135 19.72 -5.35 9.67
N MET A 136 19.22 -5.95 8.59
CA MET A 136 19.69 -7.21 7.99
C MET A 136 20.12 -6.98 6.54
N THR A 137 20.71 -8.00 5.92
CA THR A 137 20.94 -8.04 4.48
C THR A 137 19.75 -8.63 3.71
N ILE A 138 19.63 -8.32 2.43
CA ILE A 138 18.56 -8.90 1.58
C ILE A 138 18.64 -10.44 1.54
N PRO A 139 19.83 -11.09 1.38
CA PRO A 139 19.91 -12.54 1.45
C PRO A 139 19.42 -13.15 2.77
N GLU A 140 19.67 -12.49 3.91
CA GLU A 140 19.15 -12.94 5.22
C GLU A 140 17.62 -12.87 5.26
N VAL A 141 17.02 -11.78 4.76
CA VAL A 141 15.56 -11.65 4.66
C VAL A 141 14.97 -12.74 3.76
N GLU A 142 15.57 -13.00 2.61
CA GLU A 142 15.07 -14.00 1.66
C GLU A 142 15.24 -15.44 2.17
N ALA A 143 16.21 -15.71 3.06
CA ALA A 143 16.45 -17.03 3.64
C ALA A 143 15.33 -17.47 4.60
N ASP A 144 14.69 -16.54 5.31
CA ASP A 144 13.59 -16.84 6.25
C ASP A 144 12.54 -15.72 6.26
N ARG A 145 11.87 -15.53 5.13
CA ARG A 145 10.87 -14.47 4.96
C ARG A 145 9.71 -14.57 5.96
N GLU A 146 9.24 -15.80 6.24
CA GLU A 146 8.11 -16.02 7.15
C GLU A 146 8.47 -15.73 8.60
N GLY A 147 9.59 -16.27 9.08
CA GLY A 147 10.06 -16.04 10.45
C GLY A 147 10.34 -14.56 10.71
N ILE A 148 11.07 -13.90 9.80
CA ILE A 148 11.40 -12.48 9.91
C ILE A 148 10.14 -11.61 9.88
N ALA A 149 9.19 -11.88 8.97
CA ALA A 149 7.94 -11.13 8.89
C ALA A 149 7.10 -11.27 10.17
N ARG A 150 6.96 -12.49 10.68
CA ARG A 150 6.23 -12.79 11.93
C ARG A 150 6.85 -12.07 13.13
N ASP A 151 8.15 -12.23 13.31
CA ASP A 151 8.87 -11.66 14.46
C ASP A 151 8.81 -10.13 14.43
N PHE A 152 8.98 -9.52 13.25
CA PHE A 152 8.89 -8.08 13.08
C PHE A 152 7.48 -7.56 13.38
N ALA A 153 6.46 -8.17 12.80
CA ALA A 153 5.06 -7.79 12.99
C ALA A 153 4.64 -7.86 14.47
N THR A 154 4.98 -8.97 15.15
CA THR A 154 4.68 -9.18 16.57
C THR A 154 5.44 -8.20 17.46
N ARG A 155 6.75 -8.02 17.23
CA ARG A 155 7.61 -7.14 18.04
C ARG A 155 7.12 -5.69 18.00
N HIS A 156 6.77 -5.19 16.82
CA HIS A 156 6.39 -3.79 16.62
C HIS A 156 4.88 -3.57 16.66
N ALA A 157 4.08 -4.63 16.85
CA ALA A 157 2.61 -4.60 16.85
C ALA A 157 2.04 -3.99 15.56
N VAL A 158 2.57 -4.39 14.39
CA VAL A 158 2.17 -3.89 13.06
C VAL A 158 1.69 -5.03 12.18
N THR A 159 0.88 -4.73 11.17
CA THR A 159 0.66 -5.65 10.05
C THR A 159 1.77 -5.39 9.02
N LEU A 160 2.49 -6.41 8.63
CA LEU A 160 3.58 -6.35 7.67
C LEU A 160 3.20 -7.09 6.39
N VAL A 161 3.29 -6.42 5.26
CA VAL A 161 3.12 -6.99 3.91
C VAL A 161 4.50 -7.06 3.25
N LEU A 162 5.21 -8.16 3.41
CA LEU A 162 6.52 -8.38 2.79
C LEU A 162 6.33 -8.75 1.32
N LYS A 163 6.48 -7.74 0.46
CA LYS A 163 6.30 -7.85 -0.99
C LYS A 163 7.29 -8.85 -1.64
N GLY A 164 6.89 -9.45 -2.74
CA GLY A 164 7.69 -10.38 -3.54
C GLY A 164 6.85 -11.55 -4.04
N TRP A 165 7.50 -12.52 -4.69
CA TRP A 165 6.82 -13.77 -5.05
C TRP A 165 6.27 -14.44 -3.80
N ARG A 166 4.96 -14.78 -3.81
CA ARG A 166 4.24 -15.21 -2.61
C ARG A 166 4.38 -14.18 -1.49
N THR A 167 3.84 -12.98 -1.71
CA THR A 167 3.79 -11.92 -0.69
C THR A 167 3.29 -12.46 0.62
N ILE A 168 4.01 -12.18 1.71
CA ILE A 168 3.69 -12.62 3.06
C ILE A 168 2.99 -11.48 3.79
N ILE A 169 1.86 -11.76 4.40
CA ILE A 169 1.16 -10.86 5.30
C ILE A 169 1.30 -11.41 6.72
N ALA A 170 1.98 -10.66 7.59
CA ALA A 170 2.18 -11.03 8.98
C ALA A 170 1.44 -10.05 9.89
N HIS A 171 0.67 -10.58 10.84
CA HIS A 171 -0.15 -9.80 11.77
C HIS A 171 0.49 -9.72 13.16
N PRO A 172 0.08 -8.73 14.00
CA PRO A 172 0.66 -8.53 15.34
C PRO A 172 0.50 -9.72 16.29
N ASP A 173 -0.50 -10.55 16.07
CA ASP A 173 -0.79 -11.79 16.84
C ASP A 173 0.05 -13.00 16.41
N GLY A 174 0.90 -12.83 15.38
CA GLY A 174 1.73 -13.89 14.82
C GLY A 174 1.06 -14.69 13.70
N HIS A 175 -0.20 -14.39 13.34
CA HIS A 175 -0.84 -14.99 12.16
C HIS A 175 -0.09 -14.59 10.88
N ILE A 176 0.03 -15.56 9.97
CA ILE A 176 0.64 -15.40 8.65
C ILE A 176 -0.34 -15.82 7.56
N ALA A 177 -0.53 -14.97 6.57
CA ALA A 177 -1.16 -15.32 5.31
C ALA A 177 -0.14 -15.21 4.16
N ILE A 178 -0.25 -16.10 3.19
CA ILE A 178 0.63 -16.12 2.00
C ILE A 178 -0.23 -15.91 0.75
N ASN A 179 0.03 -14.83 0.04
CA ASN A 179 -0.67 -14.53 -1.21
C ASN A 179 -0.18 -15.43 -2.35
N THR A 180 -1.14 -15.98 -3.10
CA THR A 180 -0.88 -16.89 -4.22
C THR A 180 -1.16 -16.29 -5.60
N THR A 181 -1.66 -15.04 -5.66
CA THR A 181 -1.97 -14.32 -6.90
C THR A 181 -0.81 -13.42 -7.33
N GLY A 182 -0.84 -13.01 -8.58
CA GLY A 182 0.18 -12.14 -9.18
C GLY A 182 1.18 -12.88 -10.04
N ASN A 183 1.83 -12.12 -10.89
CA ASN A 183 2.76 -12.64 -11.89
C ASN A 183 4.03 -11.78 -11.97
N PRO A 184 5.12 -12.29 -12.62
CA PRO A 184 6.39 -11.57 -12.74
C PRO A 184 6.30 -10.21 -13.43
N GLY A 185 5.28 -9.97 -14.27
CA GLY A 185 5.05 -8.68 -14.92
C GLY A 185 4.81 -7.53 -13.95
N MET A 186 4.40 -7.83 -12.72
CA MET A 186 4.22 -6.85 -11.64
C MET A 186 5.53 -6.29 -11.08
N ALA A 187 6.68 -6.86 -11.42
CA ALA A 187 8.00 -6.41 -10.94
C ALA A 187 8.44 -5.12 -11.66
N LYS A 188 7.61 -4.08 -11.59
CA LYS A 188 7.82 -2.77 -12.21
C LYS A 188 7.49 -1.63 -11.25
N GLY A 189 8.06 -0.46 -11.53
CA GLY A 189 7.73 0.76 -10.80
C GLY A 189 6.23 1.07 -10.82
N GLY A 190 5.70 1.50 -9.69
CA GLY A 190 4.28 1.81 -9.51
C GLY A 190 3.42 0.69 -8.96
N SER A 191 3.81 -0.59 -9.07
CA SER A 191 3.03 -1.71 -8.51
C SER A 191 2.86 -1.60 -7.00
N GLY A 192 3.90 -1.19 -6.27
CA GLY A 192 3.81 -0.93 -4.83
C GLY A 192 2.89 0.24 -4.50
N ASP A 193 3.00 1.34 -5.27
CA ASP A 193 2.15 2.52 -5.07
C ASP A 193 0.67 2.18 -5.21
N ILE A 194 0.32 1.33 -6.19
CA ILE A 194 -1.04 0.83 -6.38
C ILE A 194 -1.48 -0.02 -5.20
N LEU A 195 -0.65 -0.95 -4.73
CA LEU A 195 -0.94 -1.78 -3.56
C LEU A 195 -1.24 -0.92 -2.34
N THR A 196 -0.45 0.13 -2.10
CA THR A 196 -0.67 1.09 -1.00
C THR A 196 -2.08 1.70 -1.05
N GLY A 197 -2.54 2.11 -2.23
CA GLY A 197 -3.89 2.64 -2.44
C GLY A 197 -4.99 1.60 -2.21
N ILE A 198 -4.81 0.39 -2.71
CA ILE A 198 -5.76 -0.73 -2.54
C ILE A 198 -5.89 -1.09 -1.05
N VAL A 199 -4.76 -1.26 -0.34
CA VAL A 199 -4.74 -1.57 1.10
C VAL A 199 -5.46 -0.49 1.90
N ALA A 200 -5.18 0.79 1.65
CA ALA A 200 -5.82 1.90 2.33
C ALA A 200 -7.34 1.91 2.11
N ALA A 201 -7.81 1.68 0.88
CA ALA A 201 -9.22 1.64 0.56
C ALA A 201 -9.94 0.46 1.22
N MET A 202 -9.34 -0.72 1.22
CA MET A 202 -9.91 -1.92 1.85
C MET A 202 -10.02 -1.76 3.37
N ILE A 203 -9.00 -1.24 4.04
CA ILE A 203 -9.05 -0.92 5.48
C ILE A 203 -10.17 0.10 5.77
N GLY A 204 -10.29 1.14 4.95
CA GLY A 204 -11.32 2.18 5.11
C GLY A 204 -12.74 1.64 5.04
N GLN A 205 -12.98 0.63 4.20
CA GLN A 205 -14.29 -0.02 4.00
C GLN A 205 -14.57 -1.10 5.06
N HIS A 206 -13.55 -1.85 5.50
CA HIS A 206 -13.69 -3.03 6.38
C HIS A 206 -13.03 -2.80 7.75
N ARG A 207 -13.37 -1.71 8.42
CA ARG A 207 -12.75 -1.26 9.68
C ARG A 207 -12.86 -2.26 10.83
N GLN A 208 -13.84 -3.15 10.80
CA GLN A 208 -14.06 -4.17 11.84
C GLN A 208 -13.23 -5.43 11.61
N GLN A 209 -12.71 -5.62 10.41
CA GLN A 209 -11.92 -6.78 9.98
C GLN A 209 -10.66 -6.30 9.23
N PRO A 210 -9.79 -5.53 9.88
CA PRO A 210 -8.66 -4.91 9.19
C PRO A 210 -7.59 -5.90 8.74
N ALA A 211 -7.44 -7.03 9.41
CA ALA A 211 -6.50 -8.09 9.03
C ALA A 211 -6.93 -8.70 7.69
N GLU A 212 -8.17 -9.16 7.61
CA GLU A 212 -8.77 -9.74 6.42
C GLU A 212 -8.84 -8.73 5.27
N ALA A 213 -9.04 -7.45 5.59
CA ALA A 213 -9.02 -6.38 4.59
C ALA A 213 -7.64 -6.23 3.93
N VAL A 214 -6.56 -6.33 4.71
CA VAL A 214 -5.19 -6.29 4.16
C VAL A 214 -4.89 -7.53 3.31
N GLU A 215 -5.27 -8.73 3.79
CA GLU A 215 -5.09 -9.97 3.05
C GLU A 215 -5.85 -9.94 1.71
N ALA A 216 -7.11 -9.52 1.74
CA ALA A 216 -7.93 -9.36 0.54
C ALA A 216 -7.36 -8.30 -0.42
N ALA A 217 -6.82 -7.20 0.09
CA ALA A 217 -6.18 -6.17 -0.72
C ALA A 217 -4.98 -6.72 -1.51
N VAL A 218 -4.11 -7.47 -0.85
CA VAL A 218 -2.94 -8.10 -1.49
C VAL A 218 -3.38 -9.14 -2.53
N TYR A 219 -4.39 -9.94 -2.19
CA TYR A 219 -4.96 -10.93 -3.11
C TYR A 219 -5.55 -10.28 -4.36
N LEU A 220 -6.42 -9.26 -4.20
CA LEU A 220 -7.06 -8.55 -5.30
C LEU A 220 -6.05 -7.83 -6.20
N HIS A 221 -4.98 -7.26 -5.61
CA HIS A 221 -3.90 -6.65 -6.36
C HIS A 221 -3.22 -7.64 -7.31
N GLY A 222 -2.84 -8.81 -6.80
CA GLY A 222 -2.24 -9.87 -7.61
C GLY A 222 -3.21 -10.42 -8.66
N LEU A 223 -4.46 -10.71 -8.25
CA LEU A 223 -5.48 -11.25 -9.14
C LEU A 223 -5.82 -10.29 -10.28
N ALA A 224 -5.89 -8.99 -10.03
CA ALA A 224 -6.12 -8.00 -11.09
C ALA A 224 -4.98 -7.98 -12.10
N ALA A 225 -3.73 -8.13 -11.66
CA ALA A 225 -2.59 -8.27 -12.57
C ALA A 225 -2.64 -9.58 -13.37
N ASP A 226 -3.13 -10.67 -12.76
CA ASP A 226 -3.32 -11.95 -13.47
C ASP A 226 -4.43 -11.84 -14.53
N PHE A 227 -5.49 -11.06 -14.27
CA PHE A 227 -6.48 -10.75 -15.30
C PHE A 227 -5.89 -9.90 -16.43
N ALA A 228 -5.08 -8.91 -16.11
CA ALA A 228 -4.46 -8.04 -17.10
C ALA A 228 -3.60 -8.83 -18.11
N VAL A 229 -2.81 -9.79 -17.65
CA VAL A 229 -1.92 -10.58 -18.54
C VAL A 229 -2.65 -11.63 -19.40
N ARG A 230 -3.98 -11.75 -19.29
CA ARG A 230 -4.76 -12.52 -20.25
C ARG A 230 -4.87 -11.82 -21.61
N TRP A 231 -4.75 -10.50 -21.62
CA TRP A 231 -4.93 -9.65 -22.79
C TRP A 231 -3.61 -9.06 -23.31
N GLN A 232 -2.53 -9.20 -22.54
CA GLN A 232 -1.21 -8.70 -22.91
C GLN A 232 -0.11 -9.58 -22.31
N ASP A 233 1.10 -9.46 -22.84
CA ASP A 233 2.27 -10.17 -22.31
C ASP A 233 2.75 -9.54 -20.97
N GLN A 234 3.31 -10.35 -20.09
CA GLN A 234 3.86 -9.90 -18.81
C GLN A 234 4.94 -8.81 -18.96
N HIS A 235 5.70 -8.81 -20.06
CA HIS A 235 6.70 -7.77 -20.31
C HIS A 235 6.10 -6.41 -20.58
N THR A 236 4.87 -6.34 -21.09
CA THR A 236 4.18 -5.09 -21.41
C THR A 236 3.29 -4.58 -20.29
N LEU A 237 3.04 -5.39 -19.25
CA LEU A 237 2.18 -5.02 -18.12
C LEU A 237 2.71 -3.76 -17.43
N LEU A 238 1.89 -2.74 -17.34
CA LEU A 238 2.12 -1.55 -16.53
C LEU A 238 1.28 -1.60 -15.24
N ALA A 239 1.72 -0.88 -14.22
CA ALA A 239 1.00 -0.82 -12.96
C ALA A 239 -0.48 -0.37 -13.14
N MET A 240 -0.74 0.61 -14.00
CA MET A 240 -2.12 1.08 -14.28
C MET A 240 -2.99 0.06 -15.02
N ASP A 241 -2.40 -0.91 -15.72
CA ASP A 241 -3.18 -2.02 -16.30
C ASP A 241 -3.78 -2.89 -15.19
N THR A 242 -3.03 -3.12 -14.10
CA THR A 242 -3.56 -3.78 -12.89
C THR A 242 -4.78 -3.04 -12.34
N VAL A 243 -4.71 -1.71 -12.23
CA VAL A 243 -5.85 -0.89 -11.78
C VAL A 243 -7.04 -1.03 -12.71
N SER A 244 -6.81 -1.10 -14.01
CA SER A 244 -7.86 -1.23 -15.02
C SER A 244 -8.60 -2.57 -14.93
N HIS A 245 -7.98 -3.61 -14.36
CA HIS A 245 -8.56 -4.94 -14.21
C HIS A 245 -9.04 -5.26 -12.78
N LEU A 246 -9.00 -4.30 -11.86
CA LEU A 246 -9.54 -4.49 -10.50
C LEU A 246 -11.02 -4.91 -10.51
N TYR A 247 -11.81 -4.40 -11.46
CA TYR A 247 -13.22 -4.75 -11.55
C TYR A 247 -13.45 -6.26 -11.81
N GLU A 248 -12.57 -6.90 -12.58
CA GLU A 248 -12.64 -8.35 -12.83
C GLU A 248 -12.29 -9.11 -11.55
N ALA A 249 -11.25 -8.69 -10.83
CA ALA A 249 -10.86 -9.30 -9.58
C ALA A 249 -11.97 -9.22 -8.52
N PHE A 250 -12.65 -8.07 -8.40
CA PHE A 250 -13.79 -7.91 -7.49
C PHE A 250 -14.98 -8.77 -7.89
N ARG A 251 -15.32 -8.82 -9.17
CA ARG A 251 -16.42 -9.67 -9.66
C ARG A 251 -16.16 -11.14 -9.41
N PHE A 252 -14.93 -11.59 -9.65
CA PHE A 252 -14.53 -12.97 -9.43
C PHE A 252 -14.74 -13.40 -7.97
N GLY A 253 -14.30 -12.58 -7.00
CA GLY A 253 -14.51 -12.84 -5.58
C GLY A 253 -15.98 -12.82 -5.16
N ALA A 254 -16.81 -11.95 -5.78
CA ALA A 254 -18.23 -11.84 -5.45
C ALA A 254 -19.06 -13.04 -6.00
N GLU A 255 -18.63 -13.64 -7.07
CA GLU A 255 -19.29 -14.82 -7.69
C GLU A 255 -18.97 -16.11 -6.92
N ASP A 256 -17.98 -16.12 -6.04
CA ASP A 256 -17.57 -17.28 -5.25
C ASP A 256 -17.34 -16.97 -3.76
N PRO A 257 -18.40 -16.71 -3.00
CA PRO A 257 -18.28 -16.44 -1.56
C PRO A 257 -17.66 -17.61 -0.74
N GLY A 258 -17.62 -18.82 -1.32
CA GLY A 258 -17.08 -20.02 -0.67
C GLY A 258 -15.65 -20.38 -1.08
N GLY A 259 -15.05 -19.68 -2.04
CA GLY A 259 -13.70 -19.97 -2.54
C GLY A 259 -13.58 -21.21 -3.44
N TYR A 260 -14.69 -21.94 -3.67
CA TYR A 260 -14.68 -23.16 -4.47
C TYR A 260 -14.58 -22.92 -5.97
N VAL A 261 -15.22 -21.88 -6.50
CA VAL A 261 -15.18 -21.52 -7.91
C VAL A 261 -13.77 -21.06 -8.32
N TRP A 262 -12.99 -20.55 -7.36
CA TRP A 262 -11.61 -20.16 -7.59
C TRP A 262 -10.75 -21.32 -8.12
N LEU A 263 -10.86 -22.49 -7.49
CA LEU A 263 -10.18 -23.72 -7.95
C LEU A 263 -10.80 -24.27 -9.25
N GLN A 264 -12.12 -24.16 -9.42
CA GLN A 264 -12.82 -24.60 -10.63
C GLN A 264 -12.62 -23.65 -11.81
N GLY A 265 -12.53 -22.33 -11.54
CA GLY A 265 -12.25 -21.31 -12.55
C GLY A 265 -10.88 -21.50 -13.21
N ILE A 266 -9.87 -21.82 -12.44
CA ILE A 266 -8.53 -22.17 -12.98
C ILE A 266 -8.61 -23.45 -13.82
N ALA A 267 -9.35 -24.47 -13.37
CA ALA A 267 -9.52 -25.70 -14.11
C ALA A 267 -10.37 -25.53 -15.39
N GLY A 268 -11.35 -24.60 -15.40
CA GLY A 268 -12.12 -24.23 -16.56
C GLY A 268 -11.31 -23.49 -17.61
N MET A 269 -10.45 -22.57 -17.19
CA MET A 269 -9.55 -21.83 -18.07
C MET A 269 -8.50 -22.71 -18.76
N LEU A 270 -8.01 -23.75 -18.09
CA LEU A 270 -7.08 -24.71 -18.68
C LEU A 270 -7.75 -25.56 -19.78
N LYS A 271 -9.08 -25.74 -19.72
CA LYS A 271 -9.84 -26.45 -20.76
C LYS A 271 -10.19 -25.59 -21.99
N GLU A 272 -10.20 -24.26 -21.86
CA GLU A 272 -10.41 -23.37 -23.00
C GLU A 272 -9.09 -23.08 -23.76
N LEU A 273 -7.96 -23.54 -23.25
CA LEU A 273 -6.63 -23.41 -23.87
C LEU A 273 -6.16 -24.72 -24.56
N GLU A 274 -6.95 -25.83 -24.49
CA GLU A 274 -6.78 -27.05 -25.27
C GLU A 274 -7.67 -27.02 -26.54
#